data_db36a1e3190a2f124d0fdcaca2cf9f9b
#
_entry.id   db36a1e3190a2f124d0fdcaca2cf9f9b
#
_cell.length_a   1.000
_cell.length_b   1.000
_cell.length_c   1.000
_cell.angle_alpha   90.00
_cell.angle_beta   90.00
_cell.angle_gamma   90.00
#
_symmetry.space_group_name_H-M   'P 1'
#
loop_
_entity.id
_entity.type
_entity.pdbx_description
1 polymer ?
#
loop_
_entity_poly.entity_id
_entity_poly.type
_entity_poly.pdbx_seq_one_letter_code
_entity_poly.pdbx_strand_id
1 'polypeptide(L)'
;MSLFGKIHQFMKKVQESCREFVGEEYSTWTGSGESQTEFINEMNLPELLRNGLVQNNNSDSYQYLAVTTFSDYIAQYLARMAVNGISFLISLLMSTIMVRSITWMLNLVTRLPVLHGMNKVAGALLGAVKFLIVIWIIFLALTIVCNTKVGEAALQIIKKDCILSFIYDRDILIRIFMSIFY
;
A
#
# COMPACT_ATOMS: atom_id res chain seq x y z
N MET A 1 -7.53 2.47 28.22
CA MET A 1 -7.38 1.45 27.16
C MET A 1 -6.05 1.71 26.48
N SER A 2 -5.10 0.76 26.56
CA SER A 2 -3.74 0.91 26.03
C SER A 2 -3.76 1.13 24.51
N LEU A 3 -2.82 1.91 23.97
CA LEU A 3 -2.59 2.08 22.52
C LEU A 3 -2.48 0.72 21.83
N PHE A 4 -1.82 -0.23 22.47
CA PHE A 4 -1.66 -1.60 22.00
C PHE A 4 -3.01 -2.33 21.83
N GLY A 5 -3.96 -2.13 22.74
CA GLY A 5 -5.31 -2.70 22.63
C GLY A 5 -6.11 -2.13 21.45
N LYS A 6 -5.92 -0.85 21.13
CA LYS A 6 -6.57 -0.21 19.96
C LYS A 6 -6.00 -0.74 18.66
N ILE A 7 -4.67 -0.93 18.57
CA ILE A 7 -4.00 -1.50 17.40
C ILE A 7 -4.46 -2.94 17.17
N HIS A 8 -4.50 -3.75 18.24
CA HIS A 8 -4.96 -5.14 18.13
C HIS A 8 -6.43 -5.23 17.68
N GLN A 9 -7.31 -4.39 18.20
CA GLN A 9 -8.72 -4.32 17.78
C GLN A 9 -8.85 -3.87 16.33
N PHE A 10 -8.04 -2.91 15.89
CA PHE A 10 -7.99 -2.47 14.51
C PHE A 10 -7.54 -3.59 13.57
N MET A 11 -6.46 -4.30 13.91
CA MET A 11 -5.97 -5.45 13.14
C MET A 11 -7.05 -6.53 12.98
N LYS A 12 -7.74 -6.87 14.07
CA LYS A 12 -8.82 -7.85 14.05
C LYS A 12 -9.96 -7.43 13.10
N LYS A 13 -10.33 -6.15 13.15
CA LYS A 13 -11.38 -5.61 12.26
C LYS A 13 -10.96 -5.62 10.79
N VAL A 14 -9.71 -5.31 10.48
CA VAL A 14 -9.15 -5.39 9.11
C VAL A 14 -9.16 -6.84 8.63
N GLN A 15 -8.77 -7.79 9.47
CA GLN A 15 -8.81 -9.22 9.15
C GLN A 15 -10.22 -9.73 8.87
N GLU A 16 -11.20 -9.33 9.67
CA GLU A 16 -12.62 -9.66 9.45
C GLU A 16 -13.11 -9.10 8.11
N SER A 17 -12.80 -7.84 7.80
CA SER A 17 -13.16 -7.24 6.50
C SER A 17 -12.49 -7.95 5.32
N CYS A 18 -11.23 -8.37 5.45
CA CYS A 18 -10.55 -9.13 4.40
C CYS A 18 -11.16 -10.52 4.23
N ARG A 19 -11.60 -11.15 5.31
CA ARG A 19 -12.31 -12.44 5.27
C ARG A 19 -13.66 -12.34 4.58
N GLU A 20 -14.42 -11.30 4.87
CA GLU A 20 -15.69 -11.01 4.21
C GLU A 20 -15.48 -10.74 2.70
N PHE A 21 -14.41 -10.04 2.34
CA PHE A 21 -14.03 -9.80 0.95
C PHE A 21 -13.70 -11.08 0.18
N VAL A 22 -13.01 -12.03 0.81
CA VAL A 22 -12.68 -13.34 0.20
C VAL A 22 -13.94 -14.21 0.06
N GLY A 23 -14.96 -13.97 0.89
CA GLY A 23 -16.23 -14.69 0.90
C GLY A 23 -16.21 -16.01 1.67
N GLU A 24 -17.32 -16.37 2.26
CA GLU A 24 -17.48 -17.64 2.99
C GLU A 24 -17.42 -18.85 2.04
N GLU A 25 -17.76 -18.68 0.75
CA GLU A 25 -17.81 -19.73 -0.27
C GLU A 25 -16.44 -20.43 -0.45
N TYR A 26 -15.35 -19.71 -0.18
CA TYR A 26 -13.98 -20.21 -0.32
C TYR A 26 -13.33 -20.65 1.00
N SER A 27 -14.01 -20.53 2.11
CA SER A 27 -13.47 -20.90 3.44
C SER A 27 -13.09 -22.36 3.58
N THR A 28 -13.74 -23.23 2.81
CA THR A 28 -13.54 -24.69 2.79
C THR A 28 -12.81 -25.20 1.55
N TRP A 29 -12.29 -24.28 0.73
CA TRP A 29 -11.69 -24.65 -0.53
C TRP A 29 -10.34 -25.38 -0.35
N THR A 30 -10.26 -26.61 -0.87
CA THR A 30 -9.11 -27.52 -0.78
C THR A 30 -8.48 -27.83 -2.14
N GLY A 31 -8.67 -26.96 -3.12
CA GLY A 31 -8.17 -27.14 -4.48
C GLY A 31 -6.65 -27.24 -4.59
N SER A 32 -6.15 -27.75 -5.73
CA SER A 32 -4.72 -27.86 -6.02
C SER A 32 -4.07 -26.47 -6.15
N GLY A 33 -2.73 -26.41 -6.05
CA GLY A 33 -1.99 -25.15 -6.17
C GLY A 33 -2.22 -24.39 -7.48
N GLU A 34 -2.49 -25.08 -8.60
CA GLU A 34 -2.83 -24.45 -9.88
C GLU A 34 -4.17 -23.74 -9.84
N SER A 35 -5.21 -24.38 -9.30
CA SER A 35 -6.51 -23.74 -9.15
C SER A 35 -6.47 -22.58 -8.14
N GLN A 36 -5.60 -22.62 -7.11
CA GLN A 36 -5.40 -21.48 -6.19
C GLN A 36 -4.83 -20.27 -6.90
N THR A 37 -3.88 -20.48 -7.79
CA THR A 37 -3.28 -19.43 -8.60
C THR A 37 -4.29 -18.83 -9.56
N GLU A 38 -5.12 -19.65 -10.18
CA GLU A 38 -6.20 -19.21 -11.07
C GLU A 38 -7.22 -18.35 -10.31
N PHE A 39 -7.64 -18.80 -9.14
CA PHE A 39 -8.53 -18.05 -8.27
C PHE A 39 -7.95 -16.67 -7.89
N ILE A 40 -6.67 -16.60 -7.45
CA ILE A 40 -6.02 -15.33 -7.14
C ILE A 40 -6.00 -14.41 -8.38
N ASN A 41 -5.80 -14.97 -9.58
CA ASN A 41 -5.76 -14.20 -10.82
C ASN A 41 -7.13 -13.66 -11.23
N GLU A 42 -8.21 -14.30 -10.86
CA GLU A 42 -9.58 -13.83 -11.10
C GLU A 42 -10.02 -12.75 -10.11
N MET A 43 -9.37 -12.65 -8.95
CA MET A 43 -9.68 -11.62 -7.96
C MET A 43 -9.49 -10.21 -8.53
N ASN A 44 -10.43 -9.31 -8.22
CA ASN A 44 -10.35 -7.90 -8.62
C ASN A 44 -9.35 -7.13 -7.75
N LEU A 45 -8.11 -7.61 -7.68
CA LEU A 45 -7.01 -7.01 -6.95
C LEU A 45 -6.06 -6.29 -7.91
N PRO A 46 -5.33 -5.27 -7.45
CA PRO A 46 -4.19 -4.72 -8.18
C PRO A 46 -3.17 -5.82 -8.50
N GLU A 47 -2.56 -5.72 -9.68
CA GLU A 47 -1.61 -6.72 -10.19
C GLU A 47 -0.47 -7.01 -9.20
N LEU A 48 0.04 -5.98 -8.53
CA LEU A 48 1.10 -6.11 -7.53
C LEU A 48 0.68 -6.98 -6.34
N LEU A 49 -0.55 -6.81 -5.83
CA LEU A 49 -1.08 -7.62 -4.73
C LEU A 49 -1.31 -9.06 -5.17
N ARG A 50 -1.86 -9.24 -6.35
CA ARG A 50 -2.12 -10.54 -6.96
C ARG A 50 -0.82 -11.32 -7.18
N ASN A 51 0.19 -10.71 -7.77
CA ASN A 51 1.50 -11.31 -7.96
C ASN A 51 2.16 -11.66 -6.62
N GLY A 52 2.04 -10.80 -5.62
CA GLY A 52 2.51 -11.07 -4.26
C GLY A 52 1.82 -12.27 -3.62
N LEU A 53 0.49 -12.37 -3.74
CA LEU A 53 -0.28 -13.53 -3.26
C LEU A 53 0.16 -14.83 -3.94
N VAL A 54 0.32 -14.81 -5.27
CA VAL A 54 0.75 -16.00 -6.03
C VAL A 54 2.17 -16.44 -5.63
N GLN A 55 3.12 -15.51 -5.56
CA GLN A 55 4.51 -15.82 -5.24
C GLN A 55 4.70 -16.33 -3.82
N ASN A 56 3.90 -15.85 -2.88
CA ASN A 56 3.98 -16.20 -1.48
C ASN A 56 3.01 -17.32 -1.07
N ASN A 57 2.30 -17.95 -2.00
CA ASN A 57 1.43 -19.09 -1.72
C ASN A 57 2.26 -20.38 -1.56
N ASN A 58 2.97 -20.48 -0.45
CA ASN A 58 3.84 -21.60 -0.11
C ASN A 58 3.76 -21.97 1.38
N SER A 59 4.28 -23.15 1.74
CA SER A 59 4.24 -23.68 3.10
C SER A 59 4.84 -22.75 4.15
N ASP A 60 5.92 -22.03 3.80
CA ASP A 60 6.61 -21.14 4.72
C ASP A 60 5.74 -19.94 5.07
N SER A 61 5.03 -19.41 4.09
CA SER A 61 4.07 -18.31 4.29
C SER A 61 2.87 -18.75 5.13
N TYR A 62 2.36 -19.95 4.94
CA TYR A 62 1.30 -20.50 5.79
C TYR A 62 1.74 -20.63 7.24
N GLN A 63 2.95 -21.12 7.46
CA GLN A 63 3.53 -21.23 8.81
C GLN A 63 3.77 -19.84 9.42
N TYR A 64 4.33 -18.90 8.64
CA TYR A 64 4.59 -17.53 9.09
C TYR A 64 3.30 -16.77 9.45
N LEU A 65 2.24 -16.99 8.69
CA LEU A 65 0.93 -16.38 8.91
C LEU A 65 0.11 -17.12 9.97
N ALA A 66 0.55 -18.32 10.42
CA ALA A 66 -0.16 -19.21 11.34
C ALA A 66 -1.56 -19.57 10.82
N VAL A 67 -1.66 -19.91 9.54
CA VAL A 67 -2.92 -20.27 8.85
C VAL A 67 -2.81 -21.69 8.28
N THR A 68 -3.96 -22.36 8.15
CA THR A 68 -4.05 -23.73 7.64
C THR A 68 -4.87 -23.81 6.36
N THR A 69 -5.72 -22.83 6.11
CA THR A 69 -6.62 -22.82 4.94
C THR A 69 -6.19 -21.76 3.94
N PHE A 70 -6.50 -21.98 2.68
CA PHE A 70 -6.22 -21.04 1.59
C PHE A 70 -6.98 -19.69 1.78
N SER A 71 -8.24 -19.76 2.21
CA SER A 71 -9.02 -18.57 2.52
C SER A 71 -8.40 -17.74 3.65
N ASP A 72 -7.96 -18.40 4.73
CA ASP A 72 -7.27 -17.72 5.83
C ASP A 72 -5.93 -17.13 5.38
N TYR A 73 -5.21 -17.83 4.47
CA TYR A 73 -3.99 -17.30 3.88
C TYR A 73 -4.24 -15.97 3.16
N ILE A 74 -5.20 -15.91 2.23
CA ILE A 74 -5.51 -14.68 1.51
C ILE A 74 -5.94 -13.58 2.47
N ALA A 75 -6.87 -13.87 3.39
CA ALA A 75 -7.38 -12.89 4.34
C ALA A 75 -6.27 -12.34 5.25
N GLN A 76 -5.41 -13.21 5.78
CA GLN A 76 -4.31 -12.81 6.66
C GLN A 76 -3.20 -12.07 5.91
N TYR A 77 -2.90 -12.49 4.69
CA TYR A 77 -1.95 -11.82 3.81
C TYR A 77 -2.39 -10.39 3.51
N LEU A 78 -3.62 -10.21 3.04
CA LEU A 78 -4.18 -8.88 2.73
C LEU A 78 -4.28 -8.01 4.00
N ALA A 79 -4.69 -8.59 5.14
CA ALA A 79 -4.76 -7.87 6.40
C ALA A 79 -3.37 -7.37 6.86
N ARG A 80 -2.34 -8.21 6.78
CA ARG A 80 -0.96 -7.79 7.10
C ARG A 80 -0.46 -6.72 6.16
N MET A 81 -0.71 -6.86 4.86
CA MET A 81 -0.38 -5.83 3.88
C MET A 81 -1.06 -4.50 4.20
N ALA A 82 -2.34 -4.50 4.51
CA ALA A 82 -3.07 -3.30 4.87
C ALA A 82 -2.48 -2.63 6.13
N VAL A 83 -2.20 -3.40 7.18
CA VAL A 83 -1.62 -2.88 8.42
C VAL A 83 -0.21 -2.33 8.20
N ASN A 84 0.63 -3.08 7.48
CA ASN A 84 2.00 -2.66 7.15
C ASN A 84 1.98 -1.39 6.29
N GLY A 85 1.08 -1.31 5.31
CA GLY A 85 0.90 -0.14 4.46
C GLY A 85 0.46 1.09 5.24
N ILE A 86 -0.51 0.94 6.14
CA ILE A 86 -0.94 2.04 7.01
C ILE A 86 0.21 2.50 7.92
N SER A 87 0.96 1.57 8.49
CA SER A 87 2.13 1.88 9.33
C SER A 87 3.21 2.61 8.55
N PHE A 88 3.46 2.19 7.31
CA PHE A 88 4.39 2.85 6.39
C PHE A 88 3.93 4.28 6.05
N LEU A 89 2.64 4.48 5.75
CA LEU A 89 2.08 5.81 5.48
C LEU A 89 2.20 6.74 6.69
N ILE A 90 1.91 6.24 7.89
CA ILE A 90 2.07 7.01 9.13
C ILE A 90 3.54 7.39 9.33
N SER A 91 4.47 6.46 9.12
CA SER A 91 5.91 6.73 9.21
C SER A 91 6.37 7.78 8.20
N LEU A 92 5.88 7.71 6.95
CA LEU A 92 6.14 8.70 5.90
C LEU A 92 5.62 10.09 6.28
N LEU A 93 4.39 10.17 6.81
CA LEU A 93 3.81 11.44 7.28
C LEU A 93 4.63 12.04 8.41
N MET A 94 5.00 11.24 9.41
CA MET A 94 5.83 11.70 10.53
C MET A 94 7.21 12.18 10.06
N SER A 95 7.85 11.43 9.16
CA SER A 95 9.13 11.83 8.55
C SER A 95 9.00 13.14 7.77
N THR A 96 7.93 13.29 6.99
CA THR A 96 7.67 14.53 6.21
C THR A 96 7.47 15.74 7.13
N ILE A 97 6.72 15.58 8.21
CA ILE A 97 6.51 16.65 9.22
C ILE A 97 7.84 17.01 9.86
N MET A 98 8.65 16.03 10.23
CA MET A 98 9.96 16.25 10.87
C MET A 98 10.91 17.02 9.95
N VAL A 99 11.05 16.60 8.68
CA VAL A 99 11.88 17.29 7.68
C VAL A 99 11.38 18.70 7.44
N ARG A 100 10.06 18.89 7.34
CA ARG A 100 9.47 20.23 7.15
C ARG A 100 9.72 21.16 8.33
N SER A 101 9.66 20.63 9.56
CA SER A 101 9.96 21.38 10.77
C SER A 101 11.43 21.83 10.81
N ILE A 102 12.36 20.93 10.45
CA ILE A 102 13.80 21.25 10.36
C ILE A 102 14.04 22.31 9.29
N THR A 103 13.43 22.15 8.10
CA THR A 103 13.57 23.14 7.01
C THR A 103 13.01 24.49 7.41
N TRP A 104 11.91 24.54 8.15
CA TRP A 104 11.34 25.78 8.66
C TRP A 104 12.28 26.45 9.67
N MET A 105 12.88 25.69 10.58
CA MET A 105 13.92 26.20 11.52
C MET A 105 15.14 26.75 10.78
N LEU A 106 15.61 26.03 9.75
CA LEU A 106 16.75 26.50 8.93
C LEU A 106 16.42 27.78 8.15
N ASN A 107 15.20 27.91 7.60
CA ASN A 107 14.74 29.12 6.92
C ASN A 107 14.66 30.33 7.85
N LEU A 108 14.46 30.12 9.15
CA LEU A 108 14.49 31.21 10.14
C LEU A 108 15.92 31.74 10.33
N VAL A 109 16.94 30.89 10.17
CA VAL A 109 18.36 31.20 10.34
C VAL A 109 18.99 31.75 9.05
N THR A 110 18.51 31.34 7.88
CA THR A 110 19.09 31.66 6.56
C THR A 110 18.19 32.58 5.73
N ARG A 111 17.89 33.78 6.18
CA ARG A 111 17.39 34.87 5.33
C ARG A 111 18.53 35.49 4.51
N LEU A 112 19.21 34.68 3.68
CA LEU A 112 20.23 35.20 2.76
C LEU A 112 19.66 35.30 1.34
N PRO A 113 19.69 36.49 0.71
CA PRO A 113 19.17 36.69 -0.65
C PRO A 113 20.22 36.34 -1.69
N VAL A 114 20.56 35.07 -1.86
CA VAL A 114 21.50 34.66 -2.91
C VAL A 114 20.86 33.62 -3.80
N LEU A 115 20.76 33.92 -5.09
CA LEU A 115 20.40 33.06 -6.23
C LEU A 115 18.98 33.27 -6.84
N HIS A 116 18.77 34.46 -7.43
CA HIS A 116 17.47 34.83 -8.05
C HIS A 116 17.20 34.19 -9.46
N GLY A 117 18.18 33.62 -10.12
CA GLY A 117 18.02 33.14 -11.50
C GLY A 117 17.89 31.61 -11.65
N MET A 118 18.72 30.82 -11.01
CA MET A 118 18.68 29.34 -11.08
C MET A 118 17.54 28.73 -10.26
N ASN A 119 16.97 29.50 -9.36
CA ASN A 119 15.95 29.03 -8.41
C ASN A 119 14.59 28.72 -9.07
N LYS A 120 14.27 29.33 -10.21
CA LYS A 120 12.98 29.14 -10.90
C LYS A 120 12.85 27.76 -11.54
N VAL A 121 13.89 27.30 -12.26
CA VAL A 121 13.88 25.99 -12.94
C VAL A 121 14.04 24.88 -11.92
N ALA A 122 14.96 25.02 -10.96
CA ALA A 122 15.14 24.06 -9.88
C ALA A 122 13.88 23.97 -9.00
N GLY A 123 13.23 25.09 -8.70
CA GLY A 123 11.98 25.11 -7.95
C GLY A 123 10.82 24.43 -8.69
N ALA A 124 10.71 24.63 -10.00
CA ALA A 124 9.70 23.95 -10.81
C ALA A 124 9.94 22.43 -10.87
N LEU A 125 11.20 22.00 -11.04
CA LEU A 125 11.56 20.57 -11.05
C LEU A 125 11.29 19.92 -9.70
N LEU A 126 11.70 20.54 -8.60
CA LEU A 126 11.43 20.07 -7.25
C LEU A 126 9.92 20.05 -6.94
N GLY A 127 9.17 21.03 -7.46
CA GLY A 127 7.71 21.06 -7.35
C GLY A 127 7.05 19.89 -8.08
N ALA A 128 7.51 19.56 -9.29
CA ALA A 128 7.02 18.42 -10.07
C ALA A 128 7.33 17.09 -9.37
N VAL A 129 8.55 16.91 -8.86
CA VAL A 129 8.93 15.69 -8.11
C VAL A 129 8.10 15.56 -6.84
N LYS A 130 7.91 16.66 -6.08
CA LYS A 130 7.05 16.66 -4.90
C LYS A 130 5.62 16.25 -5.24
N PHE A 131 5.07 16.76 -6.33
CA PHE A 131 3.71 16.43 -6.76
C PHE A 131 3.59 14.96 -7.15
N LEU A 132 4.59 14.42 -7.87
CA LEU A 132 4.66 13.00 -8.22
C LEU A 132 4.69 12.10 -6.97
N ILE A 133 5.49 12.45 -5.96
CA ILE A 133 5.54 11.71 -4.69
C ILE A 133 4.17 11.72 -3.99
N VAL A 134 3.47 12.84 -4.00
CA VAL A 134 2.12 12.92 -3.41
C VAL A 134 1.14 12.00 -4.14
N ILE A 135 1.17 11.96 -5.48
CA ILE A 135 0.35 11.03 -6.27
C ILE A 135 0.69 9.58 -5.90
N TRP A 136 1.95 9.22 -5.80
CA TRP A 136 2.39 7.88 -5.41
C TRP A 136 1.94 7.49 -4.00
N ILE A 137 1.95 8.42 -3.04
CA ILE A 137 1.39 8.17 -1.69
C ILE A 137 -0.12 7.90 -1.77
N ILE A 138 -0.84 8.64 -2.61
CA ILE A 138 -2.27 8.42 -2.82
C ILE A 138 -2.50 7.03 -3.44
N PHE A 139 -1.73 6.64 -4.44
CA PHE A 139 -1.84 5.33 -5.07
C PHE A 139 -1.53 4.19 -4.09
N LEU A 140 -0.50 4.34 -3.27
CA LEU A 140 -0.18 3.39 -2.21
C LEU A 140 -1.36 3.28 -1.21
N ALA A 141 -1.93 4.40 -0.79
CA ALA A 141 -3.09 4.40 0.11
C ALA A 141 -4.31 3.69 -0.53
N LEU A 142 -4.59 3.95 -1.82
CA LEU A 142 -5.66 3.28 -2.56
C LEU A 142 -5.41 1.76 -2.70
N THR A 143 -4.15 1.37 -2.91
CA THR A 143 -3.77 -0.04 -2.97
C THR A 143 -4.01 -0.76 -1.64
N ILE A 144 -3.74 -0.10 -0.50
CA ILE A 144 -3.98 -0.65 0.84
C ILE A 144 -5.48 -0.85 1.13
N VAL A 145 -6.32 0.08 0.66
CA VAL A 145 -7.78 0.03 0.86
C VAL A 145 -8.52 -0.57 -0.34
N CYS A 146 -7.84 -1.33 -1.20
CA CYS A 146 -8.42 -1.90 -2.42
C CYS A 146 -9.62 -2.84 -2.16
N ASN A 147 -9.71 -3.44 -0.98
CA ASN A 147 -10.81 -4.30 -0.54
C ASN A 147 -12.06 -3.52 -0.09
N THR A 148 -12.08 -2.19 -0.19
CA THR A 148 -13.25 -1.38 0.08
C THR A 148 -13.92 -0.93 -1.21
N LYS A 149 -15.24 -0.67 -1.18
CA LYS A 149 -15.99 -0.14 -2.33
C LYS A 149 -15.37 1.12 -2.93
N VAL A 150 -14.78 1.97 -2.07
CA VAL A 150 -14.12 3.22 -2.49
C VAL A 150 -12.79 2.91 -3.19
N GLY A 151 -11.98 2.01 -2.63
CA GLY A 151 -10.70 1.62 -3.23
C GLY A 151 -10.89 0.92 -4.58
N GLU A 152 -11.86 0.01 -4.66
CA GLU A 152 -12.21 -0.69 -5.91
C GLU A 152 -12.65 0.29 -7.02
N ALA A 153 -13.57 1.20 -6.72
CA ALA A 153 -14.02 2.21 -7.68
C ALA A 153 -12.87 3.12 -8.15
N ALA A 154 -12.00 3.55 -7.24
CA ALA A 154 -10.85 4.38 -7.57
C ALA A 154 -9.83 3.63 -8.46
N LEU A 155 -9.53 2.37 -8.16
CA LEU A 155 -8.62 1.55 -8.98
C LEU A 155 -9.19 1.26 -10.37
N GLN A 156 -10.51 1.10 -10.51
CA GLN A 156 -11.14 0.98 -11.83
C GLN A 156 -10.98 2.25 -12.67
N ILE A 157 -11.04 3.43 -12.06
CA ILE A 157 -10.80 4.71 -12.75
C ILE A 157 -9.34 4.79 -13.19
N ILE A 158 -8.39 4.43 -12.32
CA ILE A 158 -6.96 4.43 -12.64
C ILE A 158 -6.65 3.50 -13.81
N LYS A 159 -7.23 2.30 -13.83
CA LYS A 159 -7.03 1.32 -14.92
C LYS A 159 -7.61 1.77 -16.26
N LYS A 160 -8.65 2.61 -16.26
CA LYS A 160 -9.27 3.13 -17.49
C LYS A 160 -8.48 4.27 -18.13
N ASP A 161 -7.73 5.02 -17.35
CA ASP A 161 -6.95 6.16 -17.80
C ASP A 161 -5.49 5.75 -18.08
N CYS A 162 -5.04 5.94 -19.32
CA CYS A 162 -3.70 5.54 -19.77
C CYS A 162 -2.58 6.27 -19.00
N ILE A 163 -2.80 7.54 -18.63
CA ILE A 163 -1.79 8.34 -17.92
C ILE A 163 -1.72 7.91 -16.46
N LEU A 164 -2.87 7.75 -15.81
CA LEU A 164 -2.95 7.30 -14.41
C LEU A 164 -2.37 5.89 -14.25
N SER A 165 -2.73 4.97 -15.16
CA SER A 165 -2.17 3.61 -15.18
C SER A 165 -0.67 3.62 -15.34
N PHE A 166 -0.12 4.40 -16.28
CA PHE A 166 1.32 4.52 -16.47
C PHE A 166 2.06 5.04 -15.22
N ILE A 167 1.50 6.05 -14.53
CA ILE A 167 2.10 6.59 -13.30
C ILE A 167 1.98 5.58 -12.15
N TYR A 168 0.87 4.85 -12.07
CA TYR A 168 0.63 3.81 -11.07
C TYR A 168 1.60 2.63 -11.23
N ASP A 169 1.81 2.13 -12.44
CA ASP A 169 2.71 1.01 -12.72
C ASP A 169 4.19 1.36 -12.45
N ARG A 170 4.51 2.66 -12.45
CA ARG A 170 5.85 3.18 -12.13
C ARG A 170 5.99 3.71 -10.72
N ASP A 171 5.02 3.44 -9.85
CA ASP A 171 5.06 3.85 -8.46
C ASP A 171 6.20 3.14 -7.71
N ILE A 172 7.26 3.92 -7.45
CA ILE A 172 8.44 3.43 -6.74
C ILE A 172 8.12 3.14 -5.27
N LEU A 173 7.19 3.87 -4.66
CA LEU A 173 6.82 3.66 -3.26
C LEU A 173 6.14 2.32 -3.05
N ILE A 174 5.27 1.91 -3.98
CA ILE A 174 4.63 0.59 -3.94
C ILE A 174 5.70 -0.51 -4.09
N ARG A 175 6.67 -0.34 -4.99
CA ARG A 175 7.77 -1.31 -5.18
C ARG A 175 8.67 -1.41 -3.95
N ILE A 176 9.05 -0.29 -3.35
CA ILE A 176 9.84 -0.26 -2.10
C ILE A 176 9.04 -0.92 -0.98
N PHE A 177 7.77 -0.57 -0.85
CA PHE A 177 6.89 -1.17 0.14
C PHE A 177 6.85 -2.70 0.01
N MET A 178 6.60 -3.21 -1.21
CA MET A 178 6.60 -4.64 -1.48
C MET A 178 7.96 -5.31 -1.20
N SER A 179 9.07 -4.64 -1.51
CA SER A 179 10.43 -5.17 -1.28
C SER A 179 10.84 -5.23 0.21
N ILE A 180 10.29 -4.37 1.06
CA ILE A 180 10.61 -4.33 2.50
C ILE A 180 9.76 -5.34 3.28
N PHE A 181 8.53 -5.55 2.85
CA PHE A 181 7.56 -6.35 3.61
C PHE A 181 7.33 -7.74 3.01
N TYR A 182 7.99 -8.02 1.89
CA TYR A 182 7.98 -9.28 1.15
C TYR A 182 9.35 -9.59 0.53
#